data_d4798b251d545e5a1fe835842a11ce74
#
_entry.id   d4798b251d545e5a1fe835842a11ce74
#
_cell.length_a   1.000
_cell.length_b   1.000
_cell.length_c   1.000
_cell.angle_alpha   90.00
_cell.angle_beta   90.00
_cell.angle_gamma   90.00
#
_symmetry.space_group_name_H-M   'P 1'
#
loop_
_entity.id
_entity.type
_entity.pdbx_description
1 polymer ?
#
loop_
_entity_poly.entity_id
_entity_poly.type
_entity_poly.pdbx_seq_one_letter_code
_entity_poly.pdbx_strand_id
1 'polypeptide(L)'
;MVDAAELKAYINRIVDDMDKAQLAAMEKAPLGYAAKIRDKIETLLEAHYRETFEKWLETERIVCTPYFRLRPSIHPATYTDIYARSLYAAEDGDMNKLEQKLVVELTALPNVRWWHRNIAKQDFAINGFIKHYPDILIMTKSGKLICAETKGDHLKNDDSREKIALGQAWRTVAGKDFRYYMVFENEENLLPGAMSMSQFIDTVKAL
;
A
#
# COMPACT_ATOMS: atom_id res chain seq x y z
N MET A 1 -8.00 7.14 -18.52
CA MET A 1 -7.21 8.37 -18.81
C MET A 1 -8.23 9.47 -19.06
N VAL A 2 -8.18 10.60 -18.37
CA VAL A 2 -9.11 11.72 -18.58
C VAL A 2 -8.77 12.37 -19.91
N ASP A 3 -9.78 12.63 -20.74
CA ASP A 3 -9.59 13.33 -22.00
C ASP A 3 -9.16 14.79 -21.76
N ALA A 4 -8.15 15.24 -22.51
CA ALA A 4 -7.62 16.61 -22.36
C ALA A 4 -8.65 17.70 -22.68
N ALA A 5 -9.60 17.43 -23.61
CA ALA A 5 -10.66 18.36 -23.96
C ALA A 5 -11.71 18.46 -22.84
N GLU A 6 -12.07 17.32 -22.22
CA GLU A 6 -12.99 17.29 -21.08
C GLU A 6 -12.37 17.97 -19.86
N LEU A 7 -11.07 17.74 -19.59
CA LEU A 7 -10.34 18.41 -18.52
C LEU A 7 -10.31 19.92 -18.71
N LYS A 8 -10.01 20.39 -19.94
CA LYS A 8 -10.04 21.80 -20.30
C LYS A 8 -11.43 22.42 -20.11
N ALA A 9 -12.48 21.70 -20.55
CA ALA A 9 -13.87 22.16 -20.37
C ALA A 9 -14.26 22.25 -18.89
N TYR A 10 -13.79 21.32 -18.05
CA TYR A 10 -13.99 21.37 -16.62
C TYR A 10 -13.29 22.57 -15.97
N ILE A 11 -12.02 22.82 -16.32
CA ILE A 11 -11.26 23.97 -15.81
C ILE A 11 -11.91 25.30 -16.24
N ASN A 12 -12.34 25.41 -17.50
CA ASN A 12 -13.02 26.62 -17.99
C ASN A 12 -14.29 26.90 -17.18
N ARG A 13 -15.12 25.89 -16.91
CA ARG A 13 -16.31 26.07 -16.05
C ARG A 13 -15.97 26.58 -14.65
N ILE A 14 -14.90 26.06 -14.03
CA ILE A 14 -14.46 26.55 -12.71
C ILE A 14 -14.12 28.04 -12.79
N VAL A 15 -13.42 28.48 -13.85
CA VAL A 15 -13.00 29.88 -14.03
C VAL A 15 -14.22 30.78 -14.35
N ASP A 16 -15.14 30.28 -15.19
CA ASP A 16 -16.36 31.00 -15.57
C ASP A 16 -17.31 31.22 -14.38
N ASP A 17 -17.32 30.28 -13.42
CA ASP A 17 -18.12 30.36 -12.18
C ASP A 17 -17.48 31.24 -11.09
N MET A 18 -16.26 31.75 -11.27
CA MET A 18 -15.59 32.60 -10.31
C MET A 18 -16.18 34.02 -10.29
N ASP A 19 -16.37 34.55 -9.08
CA ASP A 19 -16.69 35.93 -8.89
C ASP A 19 -15.49 36.87 -9.18
N LYS A 20 -15.75 38.20 -9.25
CA LYS A 20 -14.70 39.20 -9.57
C LYS A 20 -13.55 39.20 -8.55
N ALA A 21 -13.82 38.89 -7.27
CA ALA A 21 -12.80 38.88 -6.23
C ALA A 21 -11.90 37.61 -6.38
N GLN A 22 -12.52 36.49 -6.71
CA GLN A 22 -11.81 35.24 -6.98
C GLN A 22 -10.94 35.32 -8.24
N LEU A 23 -11.45 35.92 -9.31
CA LEU A 23 -10.69 36.17 -10.54
C LEU A 23 -9.48 37.07 -10.26
N ALA A 24 -9.69 38.21 -9.57
CA ALA A 24 -8.59 39.10 -9.19
C ALA A 24 -7.54 38.42 -8.28
N ALA A 25 -7.96 37.53 -7.41
CA ALA A 25 -7.06 36.74 -6.58
C ALA A 25 -6.29 35.70 -7.40
N MET A 26 -6.93 35.06 -8.37
CA MET A 26 -6.30 34.11 -9.29
C MET A 26 -5.25 34.82 -10.17
N GLU A 27 -5.54 36.02 -10.70
CA GLU A 27 -4.59 36.82 -11.47
C GLU A 27 -3.32 37.16 -10.66
N LYS A 28 -3.47 37.41 -9.36
CA LYS A 28 -2.34 37.71 -8.47
C LYS A 28 -1.49 36.48 -8.12
N ALA A 29 -2.07 35.29 -8.13
CA ALA A 29 -1.42 34.05 -7.72
C ALA A 29 -1.80 32.85 -8.61
N PRO A 30 -1.56 32.90 -9.95
CA PRO A 30 -2.05 31.93 -10.90
C PRO A 30 -1.52 30.51 -10.63
N LEU A 31 -0.27 30.36 -10.21
CA LEU A 31 0.30 29.05 -9.86
C LEU A 31 -0.35 28.43 -8.62
N GLY A 32 -0.72 29.25 -7.64
CA GLY A 32 -1.43 28.78 -6.46
C GLY A 32 -2.84 28.26 -6.77
N TYR A 33 -3.55 28.94 -7.68
CA TYR A 33 -4.87 28.46 -8.15
C TYR A 33 -4.75 27.21 -9.02
N ALA A 34 -3.77 27.14 -9.90
CA ALA A 34 -3.49 25.95 -10.70
C ALA A 34 -3.22 24.72 -9.80
N ALA A 35 -2.44 24.90 -8.73
CA ALA A 35 -2.21 23.84 -7.75
C ALA A 35 -3.50 23.39 -7.08
N LYS A 36 -4.35 24.31 -6.60
CA LYS A 36 -5.66 23.98 -5.98
C LYS A 36 -6.59 23.23 -6.93
N ILE A 37 -6.64 23.64 -8.21
CA ILE A 37 -7.45 22.97 -9.22
C ILE A 37 -6.92 21.55 -9.47
N ARG A 38 -5.62 21.39 -9.62
CA ARG A 38 -4.98 20.09 -9.75
C ARG A 38 -5.32 19.19 -8.57
N ASP A 39 -5.08 19.65 -7.34
CA ASP A 39 -5.32 18.89 -6.12
C ASP A 39 -6.79 18.46 -6.01
N LYS A 40 -7.74 19.34 -6.42
CA LYS A 40 -9.16 18.99 -6.48
C LYS A 40 -9.47 17.93 -7.52
N ILE A 41 -8.85 18.00 -8.71
CA ILE A 41 -9.01 16.99 -9.76
C ILE A 41 -8.45 15.66 -9.29
N GLU A 42 -7.27 15.63 -8.67
CA GLU A 42 -6.66 14.43 -8.10
C GLU A 42 -7.59 13.78 -7.08
N THR A 43 -8.12 14.55 -6.13
CA THR A 43 -9.10 14.06 -5.14
C THR A 43 -10.34 13.44 -5.78
N LEU A 44 -10.89 14.09 -6.82
CA LEU A 44 -12.07 13.55 -7.53
C LEU A 44 -11.77 12.27 -8.30
N LEU A 45 -10.59 12.18 -8.90
CA LEU A 45 -10.13 10.98 -9.61
C LEU A 45 -9.92 9.82 -8.64
N GLU A 46 -9.28 10.05 -7.51
CA GLU A 46 -9.08 9.03 -6.47
C GLU A 46 -10.42 8.49 -5.97
N ALA A 47 -11.38 9.37 -5.65
CA ALA A 47 -12.71 8.97 -5.25
C ALA A 47 -13.43 8.15 -6.33
N HIS A 48 -13.36 8.56 -7.60
CA HIS A 48 -13.95 7.85 -8.72
C HIS A 48 -13.30 6.48 -8.96
N TYR A 49 -11.98 6.39 -8.88
CA TYR A 49 -11.27 5.10 -9.02
C TYR A 49 -11.63 4.14 -7.91
N ARG A 50 -11.75 4.64 -6.68
CA ARG A 50 -12.16 3.84 -5.54
C ARG A 50 -13.59 3.31 -5.70
N GLU A 51 -14.56 4.16 -6.01
CA GLU A 51 -15.95 3.76 -6.26
C GLU A 51 -16.07 2.74 -7.40
N THR A 52 -15.33 2.98 -8.49
CA THR A 52 -15.31 2.06 -9.64
C THR A 52 -14.71 0.72 -9.26
N PHE A 53 -13.62 0.71 -8.49
CA PHE A 53 -12.97 -0.51 -8.02
C PHE A 53 -13.89 -1.31 -7.10
N GLU A 54 -14.52 -0.66 -6.11
CA GLU A 54 -15.47 -1.28 -5.19
C GLU A 54 -16.65 -1.92 -5.95
N LYS A 55 -17.24 -1.18 -6.90
CA LYS A 55 -18.30 -1.70 -7.75
C LYS A 55 -17.87 -2.91 -8.61
N TRP A 56 -16.67 -2.89 -9.15
CA TRP A 56 -16.16 -4.01 -9.93
C TRP A 56 -15.83 -5.22 -9.07
N LEU A 57 -15.42 -5.00 -7.83
CA LEU A 57 -15.20 -6.06 -6.85
C LEU A 57 -16.53 -6.73 -6.47
N GLU A 58 -17.56 -5.93 -6.14
CA GLU A 58 -18.91 -6.41 -5.82
C GLU A 58 -19.58 -7.16 -6.98
N THR A 59 -19.30 -6.75 -8.20
CA THR A 59 -19.88 -7.37 -9.42
C THR A 59 -18.99 -8.48 -9.99
N GLU A 60 -17.98 -8.94 -9.26
CA GLU A 60 -17.04 -10.00 -9.64
C GLU A 60 -16.34 -9.75 -11.00
N ARG A 61 -16.20 -8.48 -11.39
CA ARG A 61 -15.47 -8.09 -12.60
C ARG A 61 -13.96 -8.06 -12.40
N ILE A 62 -13.51 -7.96 -11.14
CA ILE A 62 -12.10 -8.07 -10.78
C ILE A 62 -11.85 -9.52 -10.38
N VAL A 63 -10.97 -10.17 -11.16
CA VAL A 63 -10.45 -11.49 -10.83
C VAL A 63 -9.03 -11.34 -10.33
N CYS A 64 -8.78 -11.81 -9.12
CA CYS A 64 -7.43 -11.89 -8.59
C CYS A 64 -6.78 -13.19 -9.06
N THR A 65 -5.65 -13.09 -9.72
CA THR A 65 -4.76 -14.23 -9.96
C THR A 65 -3.68 -14.18 -8.90
N PRO A 66 -3.76 -14.97 -7.82
CA PRO A 66 -2.82 -14.91 -6.70
C PRO A 66 -1.52 -15.63 -7.05
N TYR A 67 -0.93 -15.27 -8.17
CA TYR A 67 0.33 -15.78 -8.65
C TYR A 67 1.28 -14.63 -8.96
N PHE A 68 2.42 -14.64 -8.31
CA PHE A 68 3.50 -13.71 -8.59
C PHE A 68 4.83 -14.49 -8.66
N ARG A 69 5.55 -14.30 -9.76
CA ARG A 69 6.87 -14.90 -9.92
C ARG A 69 7.93 -13.95 -9.37
N LEU A 70 8.46 -14.27 -8.20
CA LEU A 70 9.61 -13.58 -7.66
C LEU A 70 10.81 -13.69 -8.61
N ARG A 71 11.65 -12.67 -8.64
CA ARG A 71 12.86 -12.64 -9.47
C ARG A 71 13.83 -13.73 -9.01
N PRO A 72 14.65 -14.28 -9.90
CA PRO A 72 15.68 -15.26 -9.51
C PRO A 72 16.80 -14.66 -8.66
N SER A 73 17.03 -13.35 -8.77
CA SER A 73 18.00 -12.58 -7.99
C SER A 73 17.52 -11.15 -7.77
N ILE A 74 17.98 -10.52 -6.71
CA ILE A 74 17.73 -9.11 -6.40
C ILE A 74 19.03 -8.33 -6.42
N HIS A 75 18.95 -7.03 -6.77
CA HIS A 75 20.11 -6.13 -6.85
C HIS A 75 19.77 -4.79 -6.17
N PRO A 76 19.59 -4.78 -4.83
CA PRO A 76 19.34 -3.55 -4.08
C PRO A 76 20.61 -2.69 -3.98
N ALA A 77 20.43 -1.42 -3.57
CA ALA A 77 21.53 -0.50 -3.34
C ALA A 77 22.38 -0.90 -2.12
N THR A 78 21.74 -1.47 -1.11
CA THR A 78 22.37 -2.00 0.11
C THR A 78 21.93 -3.42 0.34
N TYR A 79 22.84 -4.26 0.83
CA TYR A 79 22.55 -5.67 1.13
C TYR A 79 22.64 -5.95 2.61
N THR A 80 21.82 -6.90 3.09
CA THR A 80 21.93 -7.50 4.41
C THR A 80 21.79 -9.01 4.33
N ASP A 81 22.65 -9.74 5.03
CA ASP A 81 22.64 -11.20 5.15
C ASP A 81 22.62 -11.68 6.62
N ILE A 82 22.47 -10.72 7.55
CA ILE A 82 22.53 -11.01 9.00
C ILE A 82 21.29 -11.70 9.55
N TYR A 83 20.17 -11.69 8.81
CA TYR A 83 18.91 -12.27 9.26
C TYR A 83 18.70 -13.66 8.68
N ALA A 84 18.37 -14.61 9.54
CA ALA A 84 18.08 -15.97 9.11
C ALA A 84 16.79 -16.06 8.27
N ARG A 85 16.65 -17.14 7.51
CA ARG A 85 15.45 -17.48 6.74
C ARG A 85 15.06 -16.46 5.66
N SER A 86 15.99 -15.65 5.20
CA SER A 86 15.79 -14.82 4.01
C SER A 86 15.53 -15.68 2.77
N LEU A 87 14.70 -15.20 1.84
CA LEU A 87 14.44 -15.88 0.58
C LEU A 87 15.68 -15.88 -0.31
N TYR A 88 16.42 -14.79 -0.33
CA TYR A 88 17.68 -14.63 -1.06
C TYR A 88 18.88 -14.78 -0.11
N ALA A 89 20.04 -15.07 -0.66
CA ALA A 89 21.30 -15.17 0.12
C ALA A 89 21.63 -13.87 0.86
N ALA A 90 21.24 -12.74 0.27
CA ALA A 90 21.22 -11.43 0.92
C ALA A 90 19.98 -10.67 0.47
N GLU A 91 19.36 -9.94 1.38
CA GLU A 91 18.16 -9.13 1.16
C GLU A 91 18.50 -7.65 1.02
N ASP A 92 17.49 -6.84 0.67
CA ASP A 92 17.63 -5.39 0.70
C ASP A 92 17.83 -4.91 2.14
N GLY A 93 18.95 -4.23 2.36
CA GLY A 93 19.35 -3.71 3.67
C GLY A 93 18.74 -2.35 4.01
N ASP A 94 18.03 -1.71 3.08
CA ASP A 94 17.37 -0.41 3.30
C ASP A 94 16.05 -0.61 4.06
N MET A 95 16.18 -1.02 5.31
CA MET A 95 15.08 -1.24 6.24
C MET A 95 15.11 -0.24 7.38
N ASN A 96 13.94 0.35 7.69
CA ASN A 96 13.79 1.16 8.89
C ASN A 96 13.81 0.29 10.17
N LYS A 97 13.88 0.93 11.34
CA LYS A 97 13.98 0.23 12.63
C LYS A 97 12.81 -0.71 12.92
N LEU A 98 11.60 -0.35 12.50
CA LEU A 98 10.40 -1.15 12.72
C LEU A 98 10.40 -2.39 11.83
N GLU A 99 10.80 -2.24 10.56
CA GLU A 99 10.98 -3.36 9.63
C GLU A 99 12.06 -4.32 10.13
N GLN A 100 13.20 -3.80 10.59
CA GLN A 100 14.27 -4.63 11.19
C GLN A 100 13.77 -5.40 12.41
N LYS A 101 13.03 -4.73 13.32
CA LYS A 101 12.42 -5.36 14.49
C LYS A 101 11.46 -6.49 14.08
N LEU A 102 10.60 -6.23 13.08
CA LEU A 102 9.69 -7.24 12.55
C LEU A 102 10.45 -8.46 11.99
N VAL A 103 11.49 -8.24 11.20
CA VAL A 103 12.31 -9.33 10.63
C VAL A 103 12.96 -10.16 11.73
N VAL A 104 13.52 -9.53 12.76
CA VAL A 104 14.12 -10.24 13.91
C VAL A 104 13.08 -11.17 14.58
N GLU A 105 11.89 -10.67 14.87
CA GLU A 105 10.81 -11.45 15.47
C GLU A 105 10.38 -12.61 14.55
N LEU A 106 10.24 -12.36 13.24
CA LEU A 106 9.88 -13.40 12.26
C LEU A 106 10.91 -14.51 12.18
N THR A 107 12.19 -14.20 12.24
CA THR A 107 13.26 -15.19 12.17
C THR A 107 13.27 -16.14 13.37
N ALA A 108 12.75 -15.71 14.51
CA ALA A 108 12.60 -16.53 15.71
C ALA A 108 11.42 -17.53 15.62
N LEU A 109 10.45 -17.31 14.70
CA LEU A 109 9.27 -18.14 14.60
C LEU A 109 9.57 -19.46 13.87
N PRO A 110 9.29 -20.65 14.49
CA PRO A 110 9.62 -21.93 13.89
C PRO A 110 8.79 -22.25 12.64
N ASN A 111 7.60 -21.70 12.51
CA ASN A 111 6.68 -21.91 11.38
C ASN A 111 6.94 -20.98 10.17
N VAL A 112 7.78 -19.97 10.29
CA VAL A 112 8.22 -19.16 9.15
C VAL A 112 9.21 -19.98 8.31
N ARG A 113 8.90 -20.12 7.02
CA ARG A 113 9.74 -20.81 6.04
C ARG A 113 10.79 -19.87 5.46
N TRP A 114 10.33 -18.68 4.98
CA TRP A 114 11.19 -17.61 4.51
C TRP A 114 10.48 -16.26 4.60
N TRP A 115 11.25 -15.20 4.56
CA TRP A 115 10.82 -13.82 4.40
C TRP A 115 11.61 -13.14 3.28
N HIS A 116 11.06 -12.07 2.73
CA HIS A 116 11.66 -11.26 1.69
C HIS A 116 11.29 -9.78 1.87
N ARG A 117 12.29 -8.89 1.79
CA ARG A 117 12.07 -7.44 1.73
C ARG A 117 11.58 -7.08 0.33
N ASN A 118 10.31 -6.76 0.20
CA ASN A 118 9.65 -6.47 -1.05
C ASN A 118 10.11 -5.11 -1.60
N ILE A 119 10.80 -5.08 -2.73
CA ILE A 119 11.37 -3.87 -3.30
C ILE A 119 10.33 -3.14 -4.13
N ALA A 120 9.92 -1.94 -3.68
CA ALA A 120 8.92 -1.14 -4.37
C ALA A 120 9.28 -0.89 -5.86
N LYS A 121 8.28 -0.96 -6.74
CA LYS A 121 8.39 -0.83 -8.20
C LYS A 121 9.15 -1.96 -8.92
N GLN A 122 9.69 -2.92 -8.20
CA GLN A 122 10.45 -4.03 -8.77
C GLN A 122 9.82 -5.39 -8.47
N ASP A 123 9.24 -5.56 -7.28
CA ASP A 123 8.67 -6.81 -6.81
C ASP A 123 7.15 -6.78 -6.73
N PHE A 124 6.57 -7.55 -5.85
CA PHE A 124 5.13 -7.74 -5.72
C PHE A 124 4.40 -6.44 -5.36
N ALA A 125 3.27 -6.20 -6.03
CA ALA A 125 2.36 -5.12 -5.72
C ALA A 125 0.91 -5.61 -5.68
N ILE A 126 0.13 -5.05 -4.76
CA ILE A 126 -1.32 -5.14 -4.80
C ILE A 126 -1.82 -3.98 -5.64
N ASN A 127 -2.44 -4.30 -6.79
CA ASN A 127 -2.98 -3.32 -7.71
C ASN A 127 -4.49 -3.21 -7.52
N GLY A 128 -4.99 -2.01 -7.29
CA GLY A 128 -6.41 -1.71 -7.17
C GLY A 128 -6.66 -0.23 -7.44
N PHE A 129 -7.47 0.43 -6.62
CA PHE A 129 -7.67 1.88 -6.71
C PHE A 129 -6.40 2.68 -6.38
N ILE A 130 -5.48 2.09 -5.62
CA ILE A 130 -4.08 2.52 -5.47
C ILE A 130 -3.15 1.38 -5.88
N LYS A 131 -1.88 1.68 -6.11
CA LYS A 131 -0.83 0.69 -6.29
C LYS A 131 0.01 0.61 -5.02
N HIS A 132 -0.09 -0.51 -4.32
CA HIS A 132 0.53 -0.69 -3.02
C HIS A 132 1.60 -1.79 -3.07
N TYR A 133 2.77 -1.49 -2.52
CA TYR A 133 3.89 -2.41 -2.35
C TYR A 133 4.05 -2.69 -0.85
N PRO A 134 3.56 -3.84 -0.34
CA PRO A 134 3.81 -4.21 1.05
C PRO A 134 5.31 -4.32 1.34
N ASP A 135 5.73 -4.00 2.56
CA ASP A 135 7.15 -3.97 2.90
C ASP A 135 7.79 -5.36 2.92
N ILE A 136 7.13 -6.36 3.48
CA ILE A 136 7.70 -7.68 3.70
C ILE A 136 6.73 -8.76 3.24
N LEU A 137 7.25 -9.72 2.47
CA LEU A 137 6.57 -10.96 2.12
C LEU A 137 7.06 -12.08 3.02
N ILE A 138 6.15 -12.88 3.55
CA ILE A 138 6.45 -13.95 4.50
C ILE A 138 5.75 -15.23 4.04
N MET A 139 6.49 -16.32 3.93
CA MET A 139 5.94 -17.63 3.66
C MET A 139 6.01 -18.48 4.91
N THR A 140 4.88 -19.04 5.31
CA THR A 140 4.84 -20.01 6.40
C THR A 140 5.12 -21.42 5.88
N LYS A 141 5.47 -22.35 6.80
CA LYS A 141 5.62 -23.77 6.47
C LYS A 141 4.29 -24.44 6.10
N SER A 142 3.16 -23.89 6.58
CA SER A 142 1.81 -24.31 6.21
C SER A 142 1.38 -23.82 4.80
N GLY A 143 2.24 -23.06 4.10
CA GLY A 143 1.96 -22.55 2.75
C GLY A 143 1.16 -21.26 2.71
N LYS A 144 1.05 -20.52 3.82
CA LYS A 144 0.42 -19.18 3.82
C LYS A 144 1.42 -18.12 3.38
N LEU A 145 1.05 -17.32 2.39
CA LEU A 145 1.78 -16.11 2.00
C LEU A 145 1.16 -14.91 2.71
N ILE A 146 1.99 -14.19 3.43
CA ILE A 146 1.59 -13.01 4.19
C ILE A 146 2.31 -11.80 3.61
N CYS A 147 1.55 -10.78 3.28
CA CYS A 147 2.04 -9.44 2.94
C CYS A 147 1.91 -8.57 4.20
N ALA A 148 3.02 -8.08 4.72
CA ALA A 148 3.06 -7.18 5.87
C ALA A 148 3.54 -5.80 5.43
N GLU A 149 2.78 -4.78 5.82
CA GLU A 149 3.14 -3.36 5.73
C GLU A 149 3.39 -2.85 7.13
N THR A 150 4.53 -2.24 7.38
CA THR A 150 4.86 -1.64 8.69
C THR A 150 4.64 -0.14 8.66
N LYS A 151 4.10 0.41 9.73
CA LYS A 151 3.86 1.85 9.86
C LYS A 151 4.21 2.34 11.27
N GLY A 152 4.96 3.43 11.34
CA GLY A 152 5.13 4.15 12.62
C GLY A 152 3.79 4.70 13.13
N ASP A 153 3.63 4.75 14.43
CA ASP A 153 2.35 5.15 15.07
C ASP A 153 1.86 6.55 14.67
N HIS A 154 2.77 7.44 14.28
CA HIS A 154 2.44 8.78 13.77
C HIS A 154 1.83 8.77 12.36
N LEU A 155 1.84 7.65 11.65
CA LEU A 155 1.32 7.49 10.29
C LEU A 155 -0.08 6.84 10.25
N LYS A 156 -0.87 6.98 11.30
CA LYS A 156 -2.28 6.55 11.36
C LYS A 156 -3.18 7.56 10.62
N ASN A 157 -2.98 7.67 9.32
CA ASN A 157 -3.58 8.65 8.41
C ASN A 157 -4.42 7.98 7.30
N ASP A 158 -4.90 8.78 6.35
CA ASP A 158 -5.74 8.29 5.25
C ASP A 158 -4.98 7.37 4.28
N ASP A 159 -3.69 7.62 3.99
CA ASP A 159 -2.85 6.70 3.21
C ASP A 159 -2.82 5.29 3.83
N SER A 160 -2.66 5.21 5.15
CA SER A 160 -2.69 3.93 5.85
C SER A 160 -4.07 3.27 5.79
N ARG A 161 -5.17 4.04 5.90
CA ARG A 161 -6.54 3.51 5.75
C ARG A 161 -6.79 2.94 4.36
N GLU A 162 -6.34 3.61 3.33
CA GLU A 162 -6.47 3.15 1.93
C GLU A 162 -5.69 1.87 1.67
N LYS A 163 -4.47 1.77 2.16
CA LYS A 163 -3.66 0.55 2.06
C LYS A 163 -4.30 -0.62 2.80
N ILE A 164 -4.86 -0.39 3.99
CA ILE A 164 -5.62 -1.41 4.73
C ILE A 164 -6.83 -1.85 3.90
N ALA A 165 -7.64 -0.91 3.39
CA ALA A 165 -8.83 -1.22 2.62
C ALA A 165 -8.48 -2.05 1.37
N LEU A 166 -7.47 -1.65 0.61
CA LEU A 166 -7.00 -2.40 -0.56
C LEU A 166 -6.47 -3.79 -0.17
N GLY A 167 -5.66 -3.88 0.88
CA GLY A 167 -5.10 -5.15 1.34
C GLY A 167 -6.17 -6.14 1.82
N GLN A 168 -7.22 -5.66 2.49
CA GLN A 168 -8.35 -6.48 2.89
C GLN A 168 -9.19 -6.93 1.68
N ALA A 169 -9.45 -6.04 0.72
CA ALA A 169 -10.12 -6.39 -0.53
C ALA A 169 -9.35 -7.47 -1.29
N TRP A 170 -8.03 -7.30 -1.44
CA TRP A 170 -7.17 -8.30 -2.06
C TRP A 170 -7.21 -9.64 -1.34
N ARG A 171 -7.10 -9.66 0.00
CA ARG A 171 -7.17 -10.88 0.80
C ARG A 171 -8.46 -11.67 0.55
N THR A 172 -9.59 -10.99 0.37
CA THR A 172 -10.89 -11.61 0.14
C THR A 172 -10.91 -12.38 -1.18
N VAL A 173 -10.31 -11.84 -2.24
CA VAL A 173 -10.34 -12.43 -3.59
C VAL A 173 -9.10 -13.28 -3.92
N ALA A 174 -7.99 -13.11 -3.22
CA ALA A 174 -6.76 -13.87 -3.42
C ALA A 174 -6.85 -15.32 -2.89
N GLY A 175 -7.76 -15.58 -1.96
CA GLY A 175 -8.03 -16.91 -1.45
C GLY A 175 -7.40 -17.21 -0.08
N LYS A 176 -7.72 -18.39 0.45
CA LYS A 176 -7.44 -18.78 1.84
C LYS A 176 -5.96 -18.87 2.22
N ASP A 177 -5.06 -18.89 1.26
CA ASP A 177 -3.62 -19.02 1.50
C ASP A 177 -2.89 -17.69 1.51
N PHE A 178 -3.60 -16.59 1.24
CA PHE A 178 -3.06 -15.25 1.18
C PHE A 178 -3.56 -14.38 2.32
N ARG A 179 -2.68 -13.55 2.89
CA ARG A 179 -2.98 -12.64 3.99
C ARG A 179 -2.34 -11.29 3.76
N TYR A 180 -3.00 -10.27 4.24
CA TYR A 180 -2.46 -8.91 4.31
C TYR A 180 -2.65 -8.36 5.71
N TYR A 181 -1.62 -7.73 6.25
CA TYR A 181 -1.67 -7.06 7.54
C TYR A 181 -0.88 -5.76 7.50
N MET A 182 -1.50 -4.69 8.03
CA MET A 182 -0.79 -3.48 8.39
C MET A 182 -0.40 -3.56 9.86
N VAL A 183 0.87 -3.35 10.15
CA VAL A 183 1.48 -3.57 11.46
C VAL A 183 2.03 -2.26 12.00
N PHE A 184 1.46 -1.79 13.11
CA PHE A 184 1.96 -0.67 13.89
C PHE A 184 2.83 -1.16 15.05
N GLU A 185 3.68 -0.28 15.57
CA GLU A 185 4.57 -0.67 16.68
C GLU A 185 3.78 -1.01 17.94
N ASN A 186 2.80 -0.17 18.32
CA ASN A 186 2.03 -0.25 19.56
C ASN A 186 0.55 -0.51 19.32
N GLU A 187 -0.16 -0.90 20.40
CA GLU A 187 -1.60 -1.20 20.36
C GLU A 187 -2.50 0.04 20.46
N GLU A 188 -1.95 1.17 20.85
CA GLU A 188 -2.74 2.37 21.11
C GLU A 188 -3.35 2.95 19.83
N ASN A 189 -4.67 3.19 19.88
CA ASN A 189 -5.43 3.84 18.79
C ASN A 189 -5.18 3.22 17.40
N LEU A 190 -5.15 1.89 17.31
CA LEU A 190 -5.00 1.20 16.04
C LEU A 190 -6.10 1.58 15.04
N LEU A 191 -5.72 1.68 13.78
CA LEU A 191 -6.70 1.81 12.70
C LEU A 191 -7.50 0.51 12.57
N PRO A 192 -8.81 0.58 12.23
CA PRO A 192 -9.60 -0.61 11.94
C PRO A 192 -8.93 -1.49 10.87
N GLY A 193 -8.74 -2.78 11.18
CA GLY A 193 -8.08 -3.74 10.29
C GLY A 193 -6.56 -3.77 10.37
N ALA A 194 -5.94 -2.93 11.19
CA ALA A 194 -4.52 -2.99 11.53
C ALA A 194 -4.27 -3.82 12.79
N MET A 195 -3.01 -4.16 13.03
CA MET A 195 -2.53 -4.89 14.20
C MET A 195 -1.34 -4.19 14.83
N SER A 196 -1.12 -4.42 16.13
CA SER A 196 0.19 -4.14 16.74
C SER A 196 1.22 -5.22 16.34
N MET A 197 2.48 -4.92 16.53
CA MET A 197 3.58 -5.88 16.33
C MET A 197 3.35 -7.17 17.12
N SER A 198 2.95 -7.06 18.39
CA SER A 198 2.68 -8.21 19.25
C SER A 198 1.55 -9.09 18.70
N GLN A 199 0.41 -8.49 18.37
CA GLN A 199 -0.76 -9.18 17.79
C GLN A 199 -0.41 -9.85 16.46
N PHE A 200 0.40 -9.18 15.63
CA PHE A 200 0.83 -9.73 14.36
C PHE A 200 1.71 -10.97 14.55
N ILE A 201 2.69 -10.91 15.43
CA ILE A 201 3.58 -12.05 15.73
C ILE A 201 2.79 -13.25 16.27
N ASP A 202 1.83 -13.01 17.17
CA ASP A 202 0.97 -14.08 17.68
C ASP A 202 0.05 -14.66 16.59
N THR A 203 -0.42 -13.81 15.67
CA THR A 203 -1.17 -14.27 14.50
C THR A 203 -0.31 -15.14 13.59
N VAL A 204 0.92 -14.73 13.29
CA VAL A 204 1.84 -15.52 12.46
C VAL A 204 2.18 -16.86 13.12
N LYS A 205 2.39 -16.89 14.44
CA LYS A 205 2.64 -18.15 15.18
C LYS A 205 1.49 -19.17 15.04
N ALA A 206 0.26 -18.68 14.93
CA ALA A 206 -0.93 -19.53 14.80
C ALA A 206 -1.20 -20.05 13.38
N LEU A 207 -0.49 -19.58 12.37
CA LEU A 207 -0.63 -19.96 10.95
C LEU A 207 0.37 -21.06 10.56
#